data_12ae72c4cad4ae04459a9ff99d34992b
#
_entry.id   12ae72c4cad4ae04459a9ff99d34992b
#
_cell.length_a   1.000
_cell.length_b   1.000
_cell.length_c   1.000
_cell.angle_alpha   90.00
_cell.angle_beta   90.00
_cell.angle_gamma   90.00
#
_symmetry.space_group_name_H-M   'P 1'
#
loop_
_entity.id
_entity.type
_entity.pdbx_description
1 polymer ?
#
loop_
_entity_poly.entity_id
_entity_poly.type
_entity_poly.pdbx_seq_one_letter_code
_entity_poly.pdbx_strand_id
1 'polypeptide(L)'
;MTKTIILIPSRLGASRLPNKPLLKIKNKSLINHVYEKGKSTNIGQVYVATGDQEIFDEVVNNNGKSILTLKEHLTGTDRIFEAFEQLNLKNIDYIINLQGDEPLIDVDDIINLNNLAIKNNSEIATLACKLKDKYIDNLNVVKVICNGNIEKNKISSAQNFLRSIKKKN
;
A
#
# COMPACT_ATOMS: atom_id res chain seq x y z
N MET A 1 -20.17 12.78 3.50
CA MET A 1 -19.63 11.44 3.15
C MET A 1 -18.12 11.51 3.24
N THR A 2 -17.49 10.60 3.96
CA THR A 2 -16.02 10.47 4.06
C THR A 2 -15.43 10.14 2.69
N LYS A 3 -14.42 10.91 2.26
CA LYS A 3 -13.77 10.72 0.96
C LYS A 3 -12.40 10.09 1.15
N THR A 4 -12.20 8.94 0.54
CA THR A 4 -10.93 8.22 0.50
C THR A 4 -10.38 8.16 -0.92
N ILE A 5 -9.05 8.26 -1.07
CA ILE A 5 -8.34 7.97 -2.32
C ILE A 5 -7.31 6.86 -2.09
N ILE A 6 -6.90 6.18 -3.16
CA ILE A 6 -5.87 5.15 -3.12
C ILE A 6 -4.66 5.64 -3.90
N LEU A 7 -3.51 5.68 -3.26
CA LEU A 7 -2.23 6.02 -3.88
C LEU A 7 -1.29 4.82 -3.82
N ILE A 8 -0.68 4.49 -4.96
CA ILE A 8 0.19 3.33 -5.13
C ILE A 8 1.60 3.80 -5.41
N PRO A 9 2.51 3.83 -4.42
CA PRO A 9 3.89 4.23 -4.66
C PRO A 9 4.61 3.13 -5.45
N SER A 10 5.37 3.52 -6.48
CA SER A 10 6.13 2.59 -7.30
C SER A 10 7.46 3.19 -7.75
N ARG A 11 8.49 2.33 -7.92
CA ARG A 11 9.81 2.72 -8.45
C ARG A 11 10.50 1.52 -9.12
N LEU A 12 11.36 1.80 -10.09
CA LEU A 12 12.17 0.77 -10.77
C LEU A 12 13.33 0.25 -9.90
N GLY A 13 13.84 1.07 -9.00
CA GLY A 13 15.05 0.82 -8.20
C GLY A 13 14.90 -0.25 -7.12
N ALA A 14 14.40 -1.44 -7.47
CA ALA A 14 14.37 -2.59 -6.57
C ALA A 14 15.69 -3.38 -6.68
N SER A 15 16.50 -3.39 -5.62
CA SER A 15 17.82 -4.06 -5.60
C SER A 15 17.75 -5.58 -5.83
N ARG A 16 16.65 -6.23 -5.39
CA ARG A 16 16.47 -7.70 -5.49
C ARG A 16 15.87 -8.15 -6.83
N LEU A 17 15.07 -7.33 -7.47
CA LEU A 17 14.42 -7.66 -8.74
C LEU A 17 14.29 -6.36 -9.56
N PRO A 18 15.25 -6.07 -10.46
CA PRO A 18 15.20 -4.88 -11.31
C PRO A 18 13.90 -4.81 -12.11
N ASN A 19 13.39 -3.60 -12.30
CA ASN A 19 12.17 -3.34 -13.07
C ASN A 19 10.93 -4.11 -12.59
N LYS A 20 10.91 -4.55 -11.33
CA LYS A 20 9.83 -5.37 -10.75
C LYS A 20 8.43 -4.89 -11.13
N PRO A 21 8.08 -3.58 -11.06
CA PRO A 21 6.74 -3.09 -11.39
C PRO A 21 6.30 -3.36 -12.83
N LEU A 22 7.24 -3.43 -13.76
CA LEU A 22 6.99 -3.62 -15.19
C LEU A 22 6.99 -5.11 -15.62
N LEU A 23 7.42 -6.01 -14.74
CA LEU A 23 7.40 -7.45 -15.03
C LEU A 23 5.98 -7.93 -15.23
N LYS A 24 5.78 -8.72 -16.29
CA LYS A 24 4.45 -9.20 -16.68
C LYS A 24 4.09 -10.50 -15.99
N ILE A 25 2.88 -10.54 -15.46
CA ILE A 25 2.19 -11.74 -14.99
C ILE A 25 0.96 -11.92 -15.87
N LYS A 26 0.88 -13.00 -16.66
CA LYS A 26 -0.22 -13.24 -17.60
C LYS A 26 -0.49 -12.01 -18.51
N ASN A 27 0.55 -11.54 -19.18
CA ASN A 27 0.52 -10.42 -20.14
C ASN A 27 0.22 -9.02 -19.55
N LYS A 28 0.07 -8.84 -18.24
CA LYS A 28 -0.15 -7.56 -17.57
C LYS A 28 0.98 -7.28 -16.61
N SER A 29 1.49 -6.05 -16.57
CA SER A 29 2.54 -5.66 -15.63
C SER A 29 2.07 -5.78 -14.17
N LEU A 30 3.01 -6.02 -13.27
CA LEU A 30 2.73 -6.15 -11.84
C LEU A 30 2.03 -4.89 -11.31
N ILE A 31 2.48 -3.70 -11.71
CA ILE A 31 1.86 -2.44 -11.27
C ILE A 31 0.40 -2.32 -11.73
N ASN A 32 0.09 -2.75 -12.95
CA ASN A 32 -1.29 -2.73 -13.45
C ASN A 32 -2.19 -3.74 -12.75
N HIS A 33 -1.66 -4.89 -12.29
CA HIS A 33 -2.42 -5.80 -11.42
C HIS A 33 -2.82 -5.11 -10.11
N VAL A 34 -1.87 -4.41 -9.46
CA VAL A 34 -2.15 -3.69 -8.21
C VAL A 34 -3.12 -2.53 -8.43
N TYR A 35 -2.93 -1.77 -9.51
CA TYR A 35 -3.83 -0.69 -9.88
C TYR A 35 -5.28 -1.15 -10.03
N GLU A 36 -5.50 -2.27 -10.72
CA GLU A 36 -6.84 -2.85 -10.88
C GLU A 36 -7.43 -3.35 -9.56
N LYS A 37 -6.60 -3.91 -8.65
CA LYS A 37 -7.05 -4.25 -7.30
C LYS A 37 -7.58 -3.00 -6.58
N GLY A 38 -6.84 -1.90 -6.61
CA GLY A 38 -7.29 -0.63 -6.07
C GLY A 38 -8.61 -0.16 -6.69
N LYS A 39 -8.74 -0.22 -8.02
CA LYS A 39 -9.98 0.14 -8.72
C LYS A 39 -11.17 -0.73 -8.34
N SER A 40 -10.95 -2.03 -8.17
CA SER A 40 -12.01 -3.00 -7.85
C SER A 40 -12.64 -2.77 -6.47
N THR A 41 -11.99 -2.00 -5.59
CA THR A 41 -12.55 -1.64 -4.28
C THR A 41 -13.75 -0.69 -4.37
N ASN A 42 -13.83 0.11 -5.43
CA ASN A 42 -14.81 1.21 -5.60
C ASN A 42 -14.83 2.21 -4.43
N ILE A 43 -13.77 2.29 -3.61
CA ILE A 43 -13.67 3.22 -2.48
C ILE A 43 -13.52 4.66 -2.97
N GLY A 44 -12.69 4.87 -4.00
CA GLY A 44 -12.40 6.19 -4.52
C GLY A 44 -11.47 6.17 -5.72
N GLN A 45 -10.91 7.35 -6.05
CA GLN A 45 -9.96 7.44 -7.15
C GLN A 45 -8.63 6.74 -6.79
N VAL A 46 -8.03 6.10 -7.79
CA VAL A 46 -6.77 5.37 -7.67
C VAL A 46 -5.72 6.02 -8.56
N TYR A 47 -4.52 6.24 -8.02
CA TYR A 47 -3.38 6.77 -8.78
C TYR A 47 -2.12 5.99 -8.45
N VAL A 48 -1.27 5.80 -9.44
CA VAL A 48 0.11 5.35 -9.24
C VAL A 48 1.00 6.57 -9.10
N ALA A 49 1.81 6.63 -8.05
CA ALA A 49 2.79 7.67 -7.81
C ALA A 49 4.19 7.14 -8.10
N THR A 50 4.89 7.69 -9.08
CA THR A 50 6.19 7.20 -9.51
C THR A 50 7.11 8.34 -9.95
N GLY A 51 8.43 8.18 -9.75
CA GLY A 51 9.44 9.06 -10.34
C GLY A 51 10.05 8.51 -11.64
N ASP A 52 9.54 7.37 -12.14
CA ASP A 52 10.07 6.69 -13.30
C ASP A 52 9.08 6.81 -14.47
N GLN A 53 9.54 7.42 -15.58
CA GLN A 53 8.69 7.67 -16.74
C GLN A 53 8.11 6.39 -17.33
N GLU A 54 8.88 5.30 -17.31
CA GLU A 54 8.48 4.01 -17.86
C GLU A 54 7.29 3.41 -17.09
N ILE A 55 7.23 3.60 -15.75
CA ILE A 55 6.08 3.17 -14.95
C ILE A 55 4.87 4.06 -15.24
N PHE A 56 5.10 5.38 -15.33
CA PHE A 56 4.04 6.32 -15.66
C PHE A 56 3.39 5.95 -16.99
N ASP A 57 4.20 5.76 -18.04
CA ASP A 57 3.72 5.42 -19.39
C ASP A 57 3.01 4.06 -19.41
N GLU A 58 3.55 3.05 -18.72
CA GLU A 58 2.93 1.73 -18.62
C GLU A 58 1.51 1.81 -18.03
N VAL A 59 1.33 2.62 -16.97
CA VAL A 59 0.03 2.80 -16.32
C VAL A 59 -0.95 3.56 -17.21
N VAL A 60 -0.50 4.67 -17.81
CA VAL A 60 -1.35 5.52 -18.67
C VAL A 60 -1.75 4.80 -19.95
N ASN A 61 -0.83 4.08 -20.60
CA ASN A 61 -1.11 3.30 -21.80
C ASN A 61 -2.11 2.14 -21.55
N ASN A 62 -2.27 1.72 -20.29
CA ASN A 62 -3.28 0.75 -19.86
C ASN A 62 -4.53 1.41 -19.24
N ASN A 63 -4.81 2.67 -19.57
CA ASN A 63 -5.97 3.45 -19.10
C ASN A 63 -6.00 3.66 -17.58
N GLY A 64 -4.84 3.59 -16.93
CA GLY A 64 -4.67 3.93 -15.52
C GLY A 64 -4.38 5.42 -15.31
N LYS A 65 -4.49 5.88 -14.07
CA LYS A 65 -4.07 7.22 -13.66
C LYS A 65 -2.73 7.15 -12.96
N SER A 66 -1.78 7.96 -13.39
CA SER A 66 -0.46 8.04 -12.78
C SER A 66 -0.06 9.49 -12.53
N ILE A 67 0.81 9.70 -11.55
CA ILE A 67 1.39 10.99 -11.19
C ILE A 67 2.89 10.84 -11.21
N LEU A 68 3.54 11.72 -11.96
CA LEU A 68 4.99 11.77 -11.98
C LEU A 68 5.47 12.64 -10.81
N THR A 69 6.15 12.00 -9.86
CA THR A 69 6.76 12.65 -8.70
C THR A 69 8.26 12.86 -8.93
N LEU A 70 8.94 13.50 -8.00
CA LEU A 70 10.41 13.51 -7.98
C LEU A 70 10.93 12.06 -8.04
N LYS A 71 12.10 11.88 -8.65
CA LYS A 71 12.69 10.55 -8.85
C LYS A 71 13.01 9.86 -7.52
N GLU A 72 13.55 10.63 -6.58
CA GLU A 72 14.04 10.08 -5.31
C GLU A 72 13.19 10.52 -4.14
N HIS A 73 12.73 9.53 -3.39
CA HIS A 73 12.09 9.68 -2.09
C HIS A 73 12.68 8.66 -1.12
N LEU A 74 12.82 9.04 0.15
CA LEU A 74 13.31 8.14 1.19
C LEU A 74 12.36 6.98 1.41
N THR A 75 11.05 7.25 1.38
CA THR A 75 10.01 6.24 1.60
C THR A 75 8.90 6.33 0.53
N GLY A 76 8.10 5.25 0.43
CA GLY A 76 6.88 5.27 -0.38
C GLY A 76 5.84 6.27 0.15
N THR A 77 5.84 6.54 1.44
CA THR A 77 4.94 7.52 2.08
C THR A 77 5.28 8.94 1.65
N ASP A 78 6.57 9.30 1.58
CA ASP A 78 6.99 10.63 1.09
C ASP A 78 6.56 10.84 -0.37
N ARG A 79 6.67 9.80 -1.21
CA ARG A 79 6.21 9.85 -2.60
C ARG A 79 4.70 10.05 -2.69
N ILE A 80 3.94 9.35 -1.86
CA ILE A 80 2.47 9.49 -1.81
C ILE A 80 2.10 10.90 -1.37
N PHE A 81 2.80 11.46 -0.41
CA PHE A 81 2.54 12.81 0.08
C PHE A 81 2.73 13.84 -1.05
N GLU A 82 3.85 13.80 -1.77
CA GLU A 82 4.06 14.67 -2.93
C GLU A 82 2.95 14.50 -3.99
N ALA A 83 2.63 13.24 -4.32
CA ALA A 83 1.57 12.96 -5.30
C ALA A 83 0.21 13.51 -4.85
N PHE A 84 -0.10 13.42 -3.57
CA PHE A 84 -1.33 13.99 -3.01
C PHE A 84 -1.37 15.51 -3.12
N GLU A 85 -0.25 16.19 -2.82
CA GLU A 85 -0.16 17.64 -2.97
C GLU A 85 -0.33 18.08 -4.43
N GLN A 86 0.31 17.37 -5.39
CA GLN A 86 0.15 17.63 -6.82
C GLN A 86 -1.29 17.47 -7.32
N LEU A 87 -2.05 16.52 -6.75
CA LEU A 87 -3.46 16.32 -7.10
C LEU A 87 -4.35 17.50 -6.69
N ASN A 88 -3.93 18.30 -5.73
CA ASN A 88 -4.68 19.46 -5.20
C ASN A 88 -6.16 19.14 -4.91
N LEU A 89 -6.43 17.91 -4.45
CA LEU A 89 -7.78 17.47 -4.11
C LEU A 89 -8.21 18.05 -2.77
N LYS A 90 -9.42 18.61 -2.73
CA LYS A 90 -10.00 19.13 -1.49
C LYS A 90 -10.93 18.11 -0.84
N ASN A 91 -11.01 18.17 0.49
CA ASN A 91 -11.92 17.34 1.29
C ASN A 91 -11.64 15.82 1.14
N ILE A 92 -10.39 15.43 1.13
CA ILE A 92 -9.99 14.03 1.28
C ILE A 92 -9.73 13.78 2.76
N ASP A 93 -10.42 12.79 3.33
CA ASP A 93 -10.33 12.45 4.75
C ASP A 93 -9.32 11.32 4.98
N TYR A 94 -9.18 10.39 4.03
CA TYR A 94 -8.27 9.25 4.13
C TYR A 94 -7.50 8.99 2.84
N ILE A 95 -6.26 8.56 2.99
CA ILE A 95 -5.41 8.09 1.90
C ILE A 95 -5.02 6.65 2.20
N ILE A 96 -5.37 5.72 1.29
CA ILE A 96 -4.86 4.35 1.35
C ILE A 96 -3.53 4.29 0.61
N ASN A 97 -2.47 3.92 1.33
CA ASN A 97 -1.18 3.58 0.76
C ASN A 97 -1.20 2.10 0.35
N LEU A 98 -1.55 1.81 -0.91
CA LEU A 98 -1.54 0.46 -1.46
C LEU A 98 -0.18 0.15 -2.07
N GLN A 99 0.57 -0.79 -1.48
CA GLN A 99 1.93 -1.10 -1.95
C GLN A 99 1.94 -1.64 -3.37
N GLY A 100 2.76 -1.04 -4.24
CA GLY A 100 2.83 -1.35 -5.68
C GLY A 100 3.37 -2.75 -6.02
N ASP A 101 3.68 -3.58 -5.02
CA ASP A 101 4.22 -4.93 -5.19
C ASP A 101 3.36 -6.04 -4.55
N GLU A 102 2.11 -5.73 -4.23
CA GLU A 102 1.15 -6.69 -3.65
C GLU A 102 -0.02 -7.04 -4.59
N PRO A 103 0.23 -7.72 -5.72
CA PRO A 103 -0.81 -8.04 -6.70
C PRO A 103 -1.84 -9.07 -6.19
N LEU A 104 -1.52 -9.77 -5.10
CA LEU A 104 -2.39 -10.80 -4.51
C LEU A 104 -3.21 -10.31 -3.32
N ILE A 105 -3.12 -9.00 -2.99
CA ILE A 105 -3.94 -8.46 -1.90
C ILE A 105 -5.42 -8.70 -2.16
N ASP A 106 -6.16 -9.06 -1.11
CA ASP A 106 -7.61 -9.23 -1.22
C ASP A 106 -8.29 -7.85 -1.25
N VAL A 107 -9.19 -7.67 -2.19
CA VAL A 107 -9.99 -6.45 -2.36
C VAL A 107 -10.85 -6.20 -1.12
N ASP A 108 -11.42 -7.25 -0.56
CA ASP A 108 -12.25 -7.15 0.64
C ASP A 108 -11.45 -6.70 1.87
N ASP A 109 -10.17 -7.07 1.97
CA ASP A 109 -9.30 -6.61 3.05
C ASP A 109 -9.05 -5.10 2.96
N ILE A 110 -8.88 -4.55 1.75
CA ILE A 110 -8.73 -3.10 1.54
C ILE A 110 -10.03 -2.37 1.92
N ILE A 111 -11.19 -2.90 1.49
CA ILE A 111 -12.51 -2.33 1.81
C ILE A 111 -12.74 -2.36 3.32
N ASN A 112 -12.44 -3.48 3.98
CA ASN A 112 -12.61 -3.63 5.43
C ASN A 112 -11.70 -2.69 6.21
N LEU A 113 -10.43 -2.53 5.79
CA LEU A 113 -9.51 -1.57 6.40
C LEU A 113 -10.09 -0.16 6.37
N ASN A 114 -10.55 0.28 5.19
CA ASN A 114 -11.14 1.61 5.02
C ASN A 114 -12.36 1.80 5.91
N ASN A 115 -13.30 0.86 5.90
CA ASN A 115 -14.53 0.94 6.66
C ASN A 115 -14.28 0.96 8.19
N LEU A 116 -13.34 0.14 8.65
CA LEU A 116 -12.97 0.08 10.06
C LEU A 116 -12.22 1.35 10.50
N ALA A 117 -11.33 1.88 9.67
CA ALA A 117 -10.63 3.14 9.95
C ALA A 117 -11.62 4.31 10.10
N ILE A 118 -12.56 4.44 9.15
CA ILE A 118 -13.62 5.46 9.19
C ILE A 118 -14.49 5.29 10.44
N LYS A 119 -15.00 4.09 10.68
CA LYS A 119 -15.90 3.79 11.81
C LYS A 119 -15.28 4.12 13.17
N ASN A 120 -13.97 3.95 13.30
CA ASN A 120 -13.26 4.17 14.55
C ASN A 120 -12.49 5.51 14.61
N ASN A 121 -12.65 6.39 13.62
CA ASN A 121 -11.92 7.63 13.47
C ASN A 121 -10.39 7.43 13.65
N SER A 122 -9.87 6.37 13.03
CA SER A 122 -8.45 6.03 13.17
C SER A 122 -7.59 6.99 12.36
N GLU A 123 -6.61 7.63 12.98
CA GLU A 123 -5.64 8.49 12.27
C GLU A 123 -4.72 7.66 11.37
N ILE A 124 -4.28 6.48 11.86
CA ILE A 124 -3.45 5.54 11.11
C ILE A 124 -3.98 4.12 11.35
N ALA A 125 -4.14 3.36 10.28
CA ALA A 125 -4.51 1.95 10.34
C ALA A 125 -3.72 1.12 9.33
N THR A 126 -3.49 -0.15 9.63
CA THR A 126 -2.82 -1.07 8.72
C THR A 126 -3.40 -2.48 8.83
N LEU A 127 -3.22 -3.27 7.78
CA LEU A 127 -3.56 -4.69 7.80
C LEU A 127 -2.44 -5.49 8.47
N ALA A 128 -2.83 -6.51 9.22
CA ALA A 128 -1.91 -7.49 9.78
C ALA A 128 -2.52 -8.90 9.69
N CYS A 129 -1.68 -9.90 9.61
CA CYS A 129 -2.08 -11.30 9.63
C CYS A 129 -1.35 -12.08 10.73
N LYS A 130 -1.86 -13.24 11.06
CA LYS A 130 -1.22 -14.12 12.05
C LYS A 130 0.20 -14.48 11.58
N LEU A 131 1.19 -14.22 12.43
CA LEU A 131 2.57 -14.58 12.18
C LEU A 131 2.73 -16.12 12.23
N LYS A 132 3.30 -16.69 11.17
CA LYS A 132 3.69 -18.11 11.15
C LYS A 132 5.06 -18.25 11.77
N ASP A 133 5.28 -19.33 12.55
CA ASP A 133 6.52 -19.55 13.31
C ASP A 133 7.80 -19.45 12.44
N LYS A 134 7.75 -19.97 11.21
CA LYS A 134 8.87 -19.89 10.25
C LYS A 134 9.31 -18.46 9.88
N TYR A 135 8.51 -17.45 10.20
CA TYR A 135 8.79 -16.04 9.89
C TYR A 135 9.20 -15.22 11.11
N ILE A 136 9.26 -15.82 12.31
CA ILE A 136 9.61 -15.10 13.54
C ILE A 136 10.99 -14.45 13.43
N ASP A 137 11.98 -15.21 12.95
CA ASP A 137 13.36 -14.73 12.84
C ASP A 137 13.68 -14.08 11.47
N ASN A 138 12.69 -13.98 10.57
CA ASN A 138 12.90 -13.37 9.25
C ASN A 138 12.84 -11.83 9.34
N LEU A 139 13.99 -11.18 9.15
CA LEU A 139 14.11 -9.71 9.21
C LEU A 139 13.38 -8.97 8.08
N ASN A 140 12.98 -9.65 7.00
CA ASN A 140 12.20 -9.05 5.93
C ASN A 140 10.70 -8.96 6.26
N VAL A 141 10.25 -9.69 7.28
CA VAL A 141 8.87 -9.65 7.77
C VAL A 141 8.79 -8.69 8.95
N VAL A 142 7.96 -7.67 8.83
CA VAL A 142 7.65 -6.75 9.94
C VAL A 142 6.65 -7.44 10.87
N LYS A 143 6.98 -7.50 12.16
CA LYS A 143 6.10 -8.03 13.21
C LYS A 143 5.42 -6.86 13.90
N VAL A 144 4.11 -6.93 14.03
CA VAL A 144 3.35 -5.97 14.83
C VAL A 144 3.06 -6.55 16.20
N ILE A 145 3.33 -5.76 17.22
CA ILE A 145 3.01 -6.10 18.62
C ILE A 145 1.71 -5.38 18.97
N CYS A 146 0.70 -6.13 19.37
CA CYS A 146 -0.62 -5.62 19.71
C CYS A 146 -1.00 -5.97 21.16
N ASN A 147 -1.89 -5.17 21.74
CA ASN A 147 -2.56 -5.53 22.99
C ASN A 147 -3.68 -6.54 22.69
N GLY A 148 -3.53 -7.76 23.19
CA GLY A 148 -4.51 -8.82 23.03
C GLY A 148 -4.47 -9.51 21.63
N ASN A 149 -5.49 -10.30 21.36
CA ASN A 149 -5.60 -11.05 20.11
C ASN A 149 -6.17 -10.18 19.00
N ILE A 150 -5.56 -10.29 17.81
CA ILE A 150 -6.14 -9.71 16.59
C ILE A 150 -7.24 -10.66 16.09
N GLU A 151 -8.44 -10.15 16.01
CA GLU A 151 -9.58 -10.86 15.44
C GLU A 151 -9.92 -10.31 14.05
N LYS A 152 -10.44 -11.19 13.19
CA LYS A 152 -10.90 -10.78 11.86
C LYS A 152 -11.98 -9.71 11.97
N ASN A 153 -11.89 -8.66 11.15
CA ASN A 153 -12.84 -7.54 11.11
C ASN A 153 -12.92 -6.72 12.41
N LYS A 154 -11.89 -6.76 13.25
CA LYS A 154 -11.75 -5.89 14.43
C LYS A 154 -10.46 -5.11 14.39
N ILE A 155 -10.47 -3.93 15.01
CA ILE A 155 -9.28 -3.13 15.23
C ILE A 155 -8.64 -3.52 16.57
N SER A 156 -7.31 -3.61 16.56
CA SER A 156 -6.48 -3.72 17.77
C SER A 156 -5.41 -2.65 17.74
N SER A 157 -5.11 -2.05 18.88
CA SER A 157 -4.05 -1.04 18.97
C SER A 157 -2.68 -1.69 18.80
N ALA A 158 -1.92 -1.21 17.81
CA ALA A 158 -0.53 -1.59 17.65
C ALA A 158 0.35 -0.81 18.62
N GLN A 159 1.21 -1.52 19.35
CA GLN A 159 2.18 -0.90 20.26
C GLN A 159 3.52 -0.66 19.57
N ASN A 160 3.92 -1.55 18.66
CA ASN A 160 5.22 -1.46 18.01
C ASN A 160 5.26 -2.27 16.71
N PHE A 161 6.17 -1.90 15.82
CA PHE A 161 6.50 -2.58 14.59
C PHE A 161 7.99 -2.94 14.59
N LEU A 162 8.32 -4.22 14.58
CA LEU A 162 9.68 -4.73 14.75
C LEU A 162 10.07 -5.66 13.62
N ARG A 163 11.30 -5.58 13.16
CA ARG A 163 11.88 -6.59 12.24
C ARG A 163 12.50 -7.76 12.97
N SER A 164 12.96 -7.54 14.20
CA SER A 164 13.53 -8.58 15.07
C SER A 164 12.85 -8.56 16.42
N ILE A 165 12.43 -9.71 16.88
CA ILE A 165 11.92 -9.92 18.25
C ILE A 165 13.04 -10.56 19.05
N LYS A 166 13.61 -9.84 20.01
CA LYS A 166 14.56 -10.46 20.97
C LYS A 166 13.78 -11.47 21.80
N LYS A 167 14.13 -12.76 21.70
CA LYS A 167 13.66 -13.73 22.69
C LYS A 167 14.16 -13.26 24.06
N LYS A 168 13.24 -13.00 24.99
CA LYS A 168 13.63 -12.92 26.40
C LYS A 168 14.10 -14.32 26.78
N ASN A 169 15.40 -14.44 27.10
CA ASN A 169 15.95 -15.61 27.79
C ASN A 169 15.28 -15.78 29.14
#